data_fcd7fdd6cfb3c2fbe9e57f9cd2524d12
#
_entry.id   fcd7fdd6cfb3c2fbe9e57f9cd2524d12
#
_cell.length_a   1.000
_cell.length_b   1.000
_cell.length_c   1.000
_cell.angle_alpha   90.00
_cell.angle_beta   90.00
_cell.angle_gamma   90.00
#
_symmetry.space_group_name_H-M   'P 1'
#
loop_
_entity.id
_entity.type
_entity.pdbx_description
1 polymer ?
#
loop_
_entity_poly.entity_id
_entity_poly.type
_entity_poly.pdbx_seq_one_letter_code
_entity_poly.pdbx_strand_id
1 'polypeptide(L)'
;MSLLFQTGGPHREPLRFIGDEVLVGPDPSICKVKGVMFSARREFLIKDLGERTFYAVVSKLSGAVMRIAMHPLASEWYDFSAIVEYDKAIHETCRDQHPDILRFIGAASAELGITRVFQDLDASELYAFLDRLAQFHRQYQKYGYLEVERVENGAHMHYRDYPCYSPIFCASGNGFLLEAIMRHGGKDAEVVETKCHCRGDGVCTYEMTWA
;
A
#
# COMPACT_ATOMS: atom_id res chain seq x y z
N MET A 1 -19.23 7.67 7.93
CA MET A 1 -17.87 8.25 8.11
C MET A 1 -16.98 7.12 8.55
N SER A 2 -16.05 6.71 7.68
CA SER A 2 -15.20 5.53 7.91
C SER A 2 -14.28 5.74 9.10
N LEU A 3 -14.00 4.69 9.88
CA LEU A 3 -13.06 4.69 11.01
C LEU A 3 -11.64 5.11 10.58
N LEU A 4 -11.30 4.98 9.29
CA LEU A 4 -10.01 5.34 8.71
C LEU A 4 -9.59 6.81 8.94
N PHE A 5 -10.54 7.74 9.13
CA PHE A 5 -10.26 9.15 9.34
C PHE A 5 -10.15 9.55 10.83
N GLN A 6 -10.29 8.61 11.77
CA GLN A 6 -10.29 8.88 13.21
C GLN A 6 -8.94 8.59 13.90
N THR A 7 -7.97 8.00 13.22
CA THR A 7 -6.66 7.71 13.80
C THR A 7 -5.75 8.93 13.72
N GLY A 8 -5.93 9.89 14.62
CA GLY A 8 -4.97 10.95 14.90
C GLY A 8 -3.73 10.39 15.59
N GLY A 9 -2.85 9.75 14.84
CA GLY A 9 -1.50 9.43 15.29
C GLY A 9 -0.64 10.70 15.39
N PRO A 10 0.51 10.65 16.10
CA PRO A 10 1.38 11.79 16.29
C PRO A 10 1.75 12.44 14.96
N HIS A 11 1.78 13.77 14.94
CA HIS A 11 2.13 14.60 13.78
C HIS A 11 3.45 14.12 13.16
N ARG A 12 3.36 13.32 12.10
CA ARG A 12 4.51 12.92 11.29
C ARG A 12 4.71 13.97 10.20
N GLU A 13 5.96 14.28 9.91
CA GLU A 13 6.27 15.15 8.78
C GLU A 13 5.60 14.62 7.50
N PRO A 14 5.02 15.52 6.68
CA PRO A 14 4.44 15.12 5.41
C PRO A 14 5.50 14.40 4.58
N LEU A 15 5.08 13.33 3.88
CA LEU A 15 5.94 12.56 2.98
C LEU A 15 6.61 13.51 1.99
N ARG A 16 7.91 13.73 2.17
CA ARG A 16 8.72 14.50 1.22
C ARG A 16 9.16 13.56 0.12
N PHE A 17 8.56 13.69 -1.05
CA PHE A 17 9.08 13.03 -2.25
C PHE A 17 10.41 13.67 -2.62
N ILE A 18 11.46 12.87 -2.72
CA ILE A 18 12.78 13.32 -3.18
C ILE A 18 12.73 13.34 -4.71
N GLY A 19 12.47 14.52 -5.29
CA GLY A 19 12.41 14.73 -6.74
C GLY A 19 11.06 14.34 -7.37
N ASP A 20 10.95 14.53 -8.68
CA ASP A 20 9.76 14.20 -9.49
C ASP A 20 9.68 12.71 -9.86
N GLU A 21 10.69 11.92 -9.53
CA GLU A 21 10.74 10.49 -9.83
C GLU A 21 9.85 9.70 -8.88
N VAL A 22 8.71 9.28 -9.39
CA VAL A 22 7.75 8.44 -8.66
C VAL A 22 7.99 6.94 -8.83
N LEU A 23 8.92 6.56 -9.71
CA LEU A 23 9.28 5.19 -10.01
C LEU A 23 10.79 5.08 -10.20
N VAL A 24 11.43 4.25 -9.37
CA VAL A 24 12.89 4.04 -9.34
C VAL A 24 13.20 2.56 -9.59
N GLY A 25 14.19 2.29 -10.42
CA GLY A 25 14.68 0.93 -10.66
C GLY A 25 15.12 0.68 -12.10
N PRO A 26 15.91 -0.38 -12.33
CA PRO A 26 16.53 -0.63 -13.63
C PRO A 26 15.53 -1.05 -14.72
N ASP A 27 14.47 -1.77 -14.38
CA ASP A 27 13.47 -2.24 -15.35
C ASP A 27 12.07 -2.36 -14.73
N PRO A 28 11.30 -1.27 -14.68
CA PRO A 28 9.93 -1.29 -14.18
C PRO A 28 8.97 -2.14 -15.02
N SER A 29 9.31 -2.44 -16.29
CA SER A 29 8.42 -3.16 -17.22
C SER A 29 8.17 -4.62 -16.82
N ILE A 30 9.12 -5.24 -16.10
CA ILE A 30 8.97 -6.62 -15.59
C ILE A 30 8.11 -6.68 -14.34
N CYS A 31 7.87 -5.56 -13.65
CA CYS A 31 7.09 -5.49 -12.43
C CYS A 31 5.60 -5.50 -12.74
N LYS A 32 4.89 -6.52 -12.25
CA LYS A 32 3.43 -6.65 -12.41
C LYS A 32 2.74 -6.72 -11.06
N VAL A 33 1.58 -6.07 -10.99
CA VAL A 33 0.71 -6.08 -9.82
C VAL A 33 -0.67 -6.63 -10.15
N LYS A 34 -1.34 -7.21 -9.17
CA LYS A 34 -2.67 -7.80 -9.33
C LYS A 34 -3.74 -6.71 -9.41
N GLY A 35 -4.73 -6.91 -10.29
CA GLY A 35 -5.81 -5.96 -10.51
C GLY A 35 -6.69 -5.68 -9.29
N VAL A 36 -6.73 -6.59 -8.31
CA VAL A 36 -7.42 -6.34 -7.03
C VAL A 36 -6.90 -5.07 -6.34
N MET A 37 -5.63 -4.69 -6.56
CA MET A 37 -5.07 -3.45 -5.99
C MET A 37 -5.72 -2.20 -6.60
N PHE A 38 -6.06 -2.22 -7.89
CA PHE A 38 -6.84 -1.16 -8.53
C PHE A 38 -8.29 -1.15 -8.06
N SER A 39 -8.88 -2.34 -7.85
CA SER A 39 -10.24 -2.46 -7.32
C SER A 39 -10.36 -1.83 -5.94
N ALA A 40 -9.37 -2.06 -5.05
CA ALA A 40 -9.37 -1.48 -3.71
C ALA A 40 -9.32 0.06 -3.74
N ARG A 41 -8.50 0.66 -4.61
CA ARG A 41 -8.42 2.12 -4.78
C ARG A 41 -9.72 2.70 -5.30
N ARG A 42 -10.29 2.06 -6.31
CA ARG A 42 -11.59 2.48 -6.88
C ARG A 42 -12.70 2.42 -5.83
N GLU A 43 -12.78 1.32 -5.09
CA GLU A 43 -13.80 1.14 -4.05
C GLU A 43 -13.66 2.20 -2.95
N PHE A 44 -12.44 2.43 -2.46
CA PHE A 44 -12.16 3.46 -1.47
C PHE A 44 -12.54 4.86 -1.97
N LEU A 45 -12.11 5.25 -3.17
CA LEU A 45 -12.40 6.57 -3.72
C LEU A 45 -13.91 6.80 -3.83
N ILE A 46 -14.67 5.83 -4.32
CA ILE A 46 -16.11 5.98 -4.50
C ILE A 46 -16.84 5.97 -3.16
N LYS A 47 -16.52 5.02 -2.27
CA LYS A 47 -17.22 4.80 -1.01
C LYS A 47 -16.92 5.88 0.03
N ASP A 48 -15.64 6.25 0.17
CA ASP A 48 -15.19 7.10 1.27
C ASP A 48 -15.01 8.57 0.85
N LEU A 49 -14.68 8.86 -0.43
CA LEU A 49 -14.45 10.22 -0.94
C LEU A 49 -15.49 10.68 -1.97
N GLY A 50 -16.33 9.76 -2.44
CA GLY A 50 -17.42 10.03 -3.38
C GLY A 50 -17.03 9.98 -4.85
N GLU A 51 -18.02 9.72 -5.70
CA GLU A 51 -17.84 9.56 -7.16
C GLU A 51 -17.20 10.78 -7.82
N ARG A 52 -17.52 11.99 -7.37
CA ARG A 52 -16.92 13.21 -7.90
C ARG A 52 -15.40 13.20 -7.78
N THR A 53 -14.88 12.80 -6.62
CA THR A 53 -13.44 12.67 -6.38
C THR A 53 -12.84 11.59 -7.25
N PHE A 54 -13.52 10.44 -7.37
CA PHE A 54 -13.08 9.36 -8.26
C PHE A 54 -12.92 9.84 -9.70
N TYR A 55 -13.92 10.51 -10.26
CA TYR A 55 -13.82 11.03 -11.64
C TYR A 55 -12.77 12.13 -11.79
N ALA A 56 -12.55 12.96 -10.78
CA ALA A 56 -11.47 13.95 -10.80
C ALA A 56 -10.08 13.30 -10.84
N VAL A 57 -9.88 12.20 -10.13
CA VAL A 57 -8.65 11.39 -10.20
C VAL A 57 -8.50 10.75 -11.56
N VAL A 58 -9.55 10.08 -12.05
CA VAL A 58 -9.53 9.34 -13.32
C VAL A 58 -9.23 10.26 -14.51
N SER A 59 -9.68 11.51 -14.48
CA SER A 59 -9.43 12.50 -15.55
C SER A 59 -7.95 12.88 -15.71
N LYS A 60 -7.10 12.59 -14.72
CA LYS A 60 -5.65 12.85 -14.74
C LYS A 60 -4.83 11.67 -15.28
N LEU A 61 -5.46 10.51 -15.50
CA LEU A 61 -4.78 9.29 -15.91
C LEU A 61 -4.58 9.22 -17.42
N SER A 62 -3.49 8.56 -17.84
CA SER A 62 -3.33 8.15 -19.24
C SER A 62 -4.49 7.25 -19.69
N GLY A 63 -4.81 7.26 -20.98
CA GLY A 63 -5.97 6.51 -21.49
C GLY A 63 -5.92 5.00 -21.20
N ALA A 64 -4.73 4.42 -21.08
CA ALA A 64 -4.56 3.02 -20.69
C ALA A 64 -4.89 2.78 -19.21
N VAL A 65 -4.34 3.60 -18.32
CA VAL A 65 -4.54 3.49 -16.87
C VAL A 65 -5.96 3.90 -16.47
N MET A 66 -6.54 4.88 -17.17
CA MET A 66 -7.94 5.27 -17.03
C MET A 66 -8.89 4.07 -17.22
N ARG A 67 -8.69 3.29 -18.30
CA ARG A 67 -9.53 2.09 -18.54
C ARG A 67 -9.41 1.05 -17.41
N ILE A 68 -8.20 0.86 -16.89
CA ILE A 68 -7.97 -0.03 -15.74
C ILE A 68 -8.67 0.50 -14.49
N ALA A 69 -8.53 1.78 -14.18
CA ALA A 69 -9.13 2.41 -13.00
C ALA A 69 -10.67 2.36 -13.04
N MET A 70 -11.26 2.57 -14.23
CA MET A 70 -12.71 2.50 -14.43
C MET A 70 -13.27 1.08 -14.29
N HIS A 71 -12.56 0.08 -14.83
CA HIS A 71 -13.02 -1.32 -14.89
C HIS A 71 -11.88 -2.29 -14.54
N PRO A 72 -11.41 -2.30 -13.28
CA PRO A 72 -10.31 -3.16 -12.89
C PRO A 72 -10.76 -4.63 -12.88
N LEU A 73 -10.02 -5.49 -13.57
CA LEU A 73 -10.21 -6.93 -13.50
C LEU A 73 -9.32 -7.49 -12.40
N ALA A 74 -9.91 -7.86 -11.27
CA ALA A 74 -9.20 -8.21 -10.03
C ALA A 74 -8.17 -9.35 -10.23
N SER A 75 -8.43 -10.29 -11.13
CA SER A 75 -7.56 -11.43 -11.42
C SER A 75 -6.45 -11.15 -12.44
N GLU A 76 -6.52 -10.04 -13.16
CA GLU A 76 -5.54 -9.68 -14.18
C GLU A 76 -4.24 -9.12 -13.61
N TRP A 77 -3.19 -9.11 -14.42
CA TRP A 77 -1.90 -8.54 -14.09
C TRP A 77 -1.65 -7.27 -14.90
N TYR A 78 -1.32 -6.19 -14.22
CA TYR A 78 -1.04 -4.88 -14.79
C TYR A 78 0.39 -4.44 -14.48
N ASP A 79 0.92 -3.53 -15.27
CA ASP A 79 2.23 -2.94 -15.02
C ASP A 79 2.27 -2.20 -13.69
N PHE A 80 3.37 -2.31 -12.95
CA PHE A 80 3.57 -1.59 -11.70
C PHE A 80 3.50 -0.07 -11.92
N SER A 81 4.02 0.42 -13.05
CA SER A 81 3.92 1.84 -13.42
C SER A 81 2.46 2.34 -13.47
N ALA A 82 1.51 1.49 -13.86
CA ALA A 82 0.11 1.87 -13.91
C ALA A 82 -0.50 2.12 -12.53
N ILE A 83 -0.17 1.30 -11.51
CA ILE A 83 -0.65 1.55 -10.14
C ILE A 83 0.04 2.77 -9.53
N VAL A 84 1.32 3.01 -9.85
CA VAL A 84 2.05 4.20 -9.40
C VAL A 84 1.46 5.47 -10.02
N GLU A 85 1.11 5.46 -11.31
CA GLU A 85 0.40 6.57 -11.97
C GLU A 85 -0.95 6.84 -11.29
N TYR A 86 -1.71 5.78 -10.95
CA TYR A 86 -2.99 5.93 -10.28
C TYR A 86 -2.83 6.52 -8.87
N ASP A 87 -1.90 6.00 -8.07
CA ASP A 87 -1.63 6.49 -6.72
C ASP A 87 -1.12 7.95 -6.74
N LYS A 88 -0.31 8.33 -7.74
CA LYS A 88 0.11 9.71 -7.97
C LYS A 88 -1.10 10.63 -8.25
N ALA A 89 -1.99 10.23 -9.14
CA ALA A 89 -3.19 11.01 -9.44
C ALA A 89 -4.12 11.16 -8.22
N ILE A 90 -4.25 10.11 -7.40
CA ILE A 90 -4.98 10.17 -6.11
C ILE A 90 -4.33 11.20 -5.19
N HIS A 91 -3.01 11.10 -4.98
CA HIS A 91 -2.27 12.01 -4.12
C HIS A 91 -2.43 13.48 -4.59
N GLU A 92 -2.18 13.77 -5.86
CA GLU A 92 -2.30 15.12 -6.43
C GLU A 92 -3.72 15.71 -6.36
N THR A 93 -4.74 14.84 -6.30
CA THR A 93 -6.13 15.29 -6.23
C THR A 93 -6.59 15.51 -4.79
N CYS A 94 -6.11 14.71 -3.86
CA CYS A 94 -6.70 14.60 -2.52
C CYS A 94 -5.82 15.15 -1.39
N ARG A 95 -4.49 15.34 -1.60
CA ARG A 95 -3.53 15.66 -0.53
C ARG A 95 -3.84 16.92 0.26
N ASP A 96 -4.44 17.94 -0.36
CA ASP A 96 -4.75 19.21 0.31
C ASP A 96 -5.85 19.05 1.38
N GLN A 97 -6.77 18.10 1.16
CA GLN A 97 -7.84 17.76 2.11
C GLN A 97 -7.48 16.54 2.97
N HIS A 98 -6.65 15.65 2.46
CA HIS A 98 -6.24 14.39 3.07
C HIS A 98 -4.72 14.19 2.92
N PRO A 99 -3.88 14.82 3.76
CA PRO A 99 -2.41 14.74 3.65
C PRO A 99 -1.88 13.29 3.66
N ASP A 100 -2.52 12.39 4.39
CA ASP A 100 -2.16 10.99 4.53
C ASP A 100 -2.89 10.06 3.53
N ILE A 101 -3.42 10.60 2.42
CA ILE A 101 -4.25 9.84 1.47
C ILE A 101 -3.59 8.54 0.99
N LEU A 102 -2.27 8.53 0.79
CA LEU A 102 -1.55 7.34 0.36
C LEU A 102 -1.60 6.22 1.42
N ARG A 103 -1.56 6.57 2.70
CA ARG A 103 -1.76 5.60 3.79
C ARG A 103 -3.19 5.09 3.83
N PHE A 104 -4.17 5.96 3.61
CA PHE A 104 -5.58 5.55 3.60
C PHE A 104 -5.89 4.58 2.47
N ILE A 105 -5.34 4.75 1.27
CA ILE A 105 -5.52 3.76 0.20
C ILE A 105 -4.81 2.43 0.50
N GLY A 106 -3.70 2.47 1.24
CA GLY A 106 -3.04 1.27 1.75
C GLY A 106 -3.91 0.53 2.76
N ALA A 107 -4.45 1.24 3.75
CA ALA A 107 -5.35 0.70 4.75
C ALA A 107 -6.63 0.10 4.13
N ALA A 108 -7.24 0.80 3.17
CA ALA A 108 -8.40 0.27 2.42
C ALA A 108 -8.07 -1.00 1.64
N SER A 109 -6.84 -1.09 1.11
CA SER A 109 -6.36 -2.29 0.42
C SER A 109 -6.18 -3.47 1.39
N ALA A 110 -5.73 -3.22 2.62
CA ALA A 110 -5.66 -4.22 3.68
C ALA A 110 -7.05 -4.69 4.08
N GLU A 111 -7.98 -3.76 4.32
CA GLU A 111 -9.38 -4.09 4.64
C GLU A 111 -9.98 -5.04 3.61
N LEU A 112 -9.88 -4.70 2.32
CA LEU A 112 -10.45 -5.51 1.25
C LEU A 112 -9.74 -6.88 1.09
N GLY A 113 -8.41 -6.90 1.23
CA GLY A 113 -7.59 -8.09 1.07
C GLY A 113 -7.75 -9.07 2.24
N ILE A 114 -7.70 -8.56 3.47
CA ILE A 114 -7.75 -9.37 4.70
C ILE A 114 -9.12 -10.03 4.84
N THR A 115 -10.20 -9.29 4.63
CA THR A 115 -11.56 -9.85 4.73
C THR A 115 -11.84 -10.95 3.71
N ARG A 116 -11.09 -11.06 2.63
CA ARG A 116 -11.30 -12.06 1.57
C ARG A 116 -10.31 -13.23 1.61
N VAL A 117 -9.09 -13.02 2.09
CA VAL A 117 -7.99 -13.99 1.95
C VAL A 117 -7.54 -14.56 3.30
N PHE A 118 -7.72 -13.82 4.39
CA PHE A 118 -7.20 -14.18 5.71
C PHE A 118 -8.30 -14.39 6.77
N GLN A 119 -9.53 -14.69 6.33
CA GLN A 119 -10.71 -14.86 7.20
C GLN A 119 -10.55 -15.94 8.27
N ASP A 120 -9.69 -16.94 8.03
CA ASP A 120 -9.53 -18.12 8.88
C ASP A 120 -8.42 -17.96 9.93
N LEU A 121 -7.75 -16.80 10.00
CA LEU A 121 -6.73 -16.54 11.01
C LEU A 121 -7.35 -15.89 12.25
N ASP A 122 -7.07 -16.50 13.41
CA ASP A 122 -7.37 -15.88 14.69
C ASP A 122 -6.60 -14.56 14.84
N ALA A 123 -7.27 -13.53 15.35
CA ALA A 123 -6.66 -12.22 15.62
C ALA A 123 -5.46 -12.31 16.58
N SER A 124 -5.34 -13.39 17.37
CA SER A 124 -4.21 -13.65 18.27
C SER A 124 -2.94 -14.15 17.57
N GLU A 125 -3.01 -14.47 16.25
CA GLU A 125 -1.90 -15.09 15.52
C GLU A 125 -1.19 -14.09 14.57
N LEU A 126 -0.86 -12.90 15.07
CA LEU A 126 -0.28 -11.82 14.26
C LEU A 126 1.02 -12.24 13.53
N TYR A 127 1.91 -12.98 14.18
CA TYR A 127 3.13 -13.48 13.51
C TYR A 127 2.81 -14.50 12.40
N ALA A 128 1.84 -15.38 12.61
CA ALA A 128 1.39 -16.32 11.59
C ALA A 128 0.76 -15.56 10.40
N PHE A 129 0.05 -14.48 10.68
CA PHE A 129 -0.45 -13.58 9.63
C PHE A 129 0.69 -12.95 8.82
N LEU A 130 1.71 -12.39 9.46
CA LEU A 130 2.84 -11.76 8.77
C LEU A 130 3.62 -12.77 7.90
N ASP A 131 3.86 -13.99 8.43
CA ASP A 131 4.49 -15.07 7.67
C ASP A 131 3.64 -15.46 6.45
N ARG A 132 2.33 -15.55 6.61
CA ARG A 132 1.40 -15.85 5.51
C ARG A 132 1.35 -14.71 4.49
N LEU A 133 1.37 -13.46 4.94
CA LEU A 133 1.45 -12.30 4.06
C LEU A 133 2.71 -12.38 3.17
N ALA A 134 3.86 -12.73 3.74
CA ALA A 134 5.09 -12.91 2.99
C ALA A 134 4.99 -14.06 1.97
N GLN A 135 4.38 -15.19 2.33
CA GLN A 135 4.15 -16.32 1.43
C GLN A 135 3.22 -15.96 0.25
N PHE A 136 2.14 -15.20 0.52
CA PHE A 136 1.17 -14.83 -0.49
C PHE A 136 1.57 -13.62 -1.33
N HIS A 137 2.66 -12.93 -0.98
CA HIS A 137 3.12 -11.74 -1.68
C HIS A 137 3.13 -11.91 -3.21
N ARG A 138 3.67 -13.02 -3.71
CA ARG A 138 3.77 -13.30 -5.15
C ARG A 138 2.44 -13.53 -5.87
N GLN A 139 1.35 -13.66 -5.13
CA GLN A 139 0.01 -13.70 -5.73
C GLN A 139 -0.51 -12.29 -6.08
N TYR A 140 0.11 -11.25 -5.53
CA TYR A 140 -0.25 -9.84 -5.73
C TYR A 140 0.79 -9.04 -6.51
N GLN A 141 2.06 -9.43 -6.41
CA GLN A 141 3.19 -8.77 -7.07
C GLN A 141 4.12 -9.84 -7.65
N LYS A 142 4.36 -9.82 -8.98
CA LYS A 142 5.20 -10.80 -9.68
C LYS A 142 6.70 -10.47 -9.61
N TYR A 143 7.15 -9.84 -8.55
CA TYR A 143 8.56 -9.46 -8.36
C TYR A 143 8.89 -9.41 -6.88
N GLY A 144 10.17 -9.53 -6.57
CA GLY A 144 10.66 -9.49 -5.19
C GLY A 144 10.04 -10.55 -4.28
N TYR A 145 10.33 -10.43 -3.01
CA TYR A 145 9.71 -11.20 -1.93
C TYR A 145 9.76 -10.40 -0.62
N LEU A 146 8.95 -10.81 0.34
CA LEU A 146 8.95 -10.25 1.69
C LEU A 146 9.69 -11.20 2.62
N GLU A 147 10.55 -10.65 3.45
CA GLU A 147 11.22 -11.35 4.56
C GLU A 147 10.74 -10.74 5.87
N VAL A 148 10.29 -11.56 6.80
CA VAL A 148 9.82 -11.15 8.11
C VAL A 148 10.84 -11.57 9.15
N GLU A 149 11.40 -10.61 9.87
CA GLU A 149 12.25 -10.80 11.03
C GLU A 149 11.45 -10.51 12.30
N ARG A 150 11.28 -11.49 13.17
CA ARG A 150 10.57 -11.32 14.45
C ARG A 150 11.50 -10.69 15.47
N VAL A 151 11.01 -9.65 16.15
CA VAL A 151 11.71 -9.00 17.25
C VAL A 151 10.83 -8.96 18.50
N GLU A 152 11.39 -8.56 19.63
CA GLU A 152 10.61 -8.39 20.86
C GLU A 152 9.55 -7.30 20.66
N ASN A 153 8.28 -7.65 20.87
CA ASN A 153 7.11 -6.77 20.71
C ASN A 153 6.95 -6.18 19.30
N GLY A 154 7.35 -6.93 18.23
CA GLY A 154 7.23 -6.43 16.89
C GLY A 154 7.85 -7.33 15.83
N ALA A 155 7.96 -6.77 14.61
CA ALA A 155 8.64 -7.42 13.51
C ALA A 155 9.24 -6.37 12.56
N HIS A 156 10.28 -6.78 11.82
CA HIS A 156 10.76 -6.04 10.67
C HIS A 156 10.33 -6.75 9.40
N MET A 157 9.85 -5.99 8.43
CA MET A 157 9.52 -6.51 7.11
C MET A 157 10.45 -5.89 6.07
N HIS A 158 11.20 -6.73 5.38
CA HIS A 158 12.15 -6.34 4.36
C HIS A 158 11.63 -6.69 2.97
N TYR A 159 11.71 -5.74 2.05
CA TYR A 159 11.34 -5.91 0.65
C TYR A 159 12.61 -6.24 -0.13
N ARG A 160 12.79 -7.53 -0.48
CA ARG A 160 14.00 -8.09 -1.10
C ARG A 160 13.83 -8.28 -2.60
N ASP A 161 14.92 -8.10 -3.34
CA ASP A 161 15.03 -8.38 -4.79
C ASP A 161 13.96 -7.68 -5.64
N TYR A 162 13.62 -6.46 -5.26
CA TYR A 162 12.70 -5.63 -6.03
C TYR A 162 13.46 -4.95 -7.17
N PRO A 163 13.06 -5.14 -8.44
CA PRO A 163 13.67 -4.48 -9.57
C PRO A 163 13.18 -3.04 -9.77
N CYS A 164 12.14 -2.65 -9.04
CA CYS A 164 11.58 -1.30 -9.09
C CYS A 164 10.95 -0.90 -7.77
N TYR A 165 10.96 0.39 -7.47
CA TYR A 165 10.43 0.99 -6.25
C TYR A 165 9.67 2.28 -6.57
N SER A 166 8.79 2.68 -5.67
CA SER A 166 8.11 3.97 -5.74
C SER A 166 7.85 4.51 -4.34
N PRO A 167 8.26 5.75 -4.01
CA PRO A 167 8.00 6.34 -2.70
C PRO A 167 6.50 6.48 -2.43
N ILE A 168 5.70 6.70 -3.48
CA ILE A 168 4.24 6.73 -3.41
C ILE A 168 3.70 5.37 -2.97
N PHE A 169 4.21 4.29 -3.58
CA PHE A 169 3.80 2.93 -3.26
C PHE A 169 4.28 2.49 -1.88
N CYS A 170 5.48 2.92 -1.46
CA CYS A 170 5.99 2.69 -0.10
C CYS A 170 5.07 3.30 0.96
N ALA A 171 4.59 4.52 0.74
CA ALA A 171 3.65 5.17 1.65
C ALA A 171 2.32 4.40 1.78
N SER A 172 1.81 3.88 0.66
CA SER A 172 0.64 2.98 0.65
C SER A 172 0.93 1.68 1.40
N GLY A 173 2.12 1.08 1.21
CA GLY A 173 2.57 -0.10 1.96
C GLY A 173 2.58 0.10 3.48
N ASN A 174 3.02 1.27 3.95
CA ASN A 174 2.97 1.62 5.37
C ASN A 174 1.53 1.57 5.93
N GLY A 175 0.57 2.19 5.23
CA GLY A 175 -0.83 2.15 5.65
C GLY A 175 -1.44 0.75 5.61
N PHE A 176 -1.07 -0.05 4.60
CA PHE A 176 -1.48 -1.45 4.50
C PHE A 176 -1.02 -2.27 5.71
N LEU A 177 0.27 -2.19 6.07
CA LEU A 177 0.83 -2.94 7.19
C LEU A 177 0.21 -2.51 8.53
N LEU A 178 0.04 -1.21 8.75
CA LEU A 178 -0.58 -0.71 9.98
C LEU A 178 -2.01 -1.24 10.15
N GLU A 179 -2.85 -1.11 9.14
CA GLU A 179 -4.23 -1.60 9.18
C GLU A 179 -4.28 -3.12 9.34
N ALA A 180 -3.38 -3.84 8.67
CA ALA A 180 -3.27 -5.28 8.77
C ALA A 180 -2.94 -5.76 10.19
N ILE A 181 -1.98 -5.11 10.86
CA ILE A 181 -1.61 -5.41 12.25
C ILE A 181 -2.80 -5.14 13.19
N MET A 182 -3.44 -3.98 13.06
CA MET A 182 -4.58 -3.60 13.90
C MET A 182 -5.74 -4.59 13.77
N ARG A 183 -6.03 -5.08 12.57
CA ARG A 183 -7.09 -6.08 12.32
C ARG A 183 -6.77 -7.46 12.87
N HIS A 184 -5.50 -7.78 13.06
CA HIS A 184 -5.05 -9.04 13.67
C HIS A 184 -4.68 -8.88 15.15
N GLY A 185 -5.30 -7.94 15.83
CA GLY A 185 -5.26 -7.80 17.27
C GLY A 185 -4.09 -7.00 17.84
N GLY A 186 -3.17 -6.49 17.01
CA GLY A 186 -2.11 -5.58 17.45
C GLY A 186 -2.71 -4.28 17.97
N LYS A 187 -2.53 -4.02 19.27
CA LYS A 187 -2.95 -2.77 19.91
C LYS A 187 -1.81 -1.76 19.87
N ASP A 188 -2.17 -0.48 19.84
CA ASP A 188 -1.20 0.62 19.83
C ASP A 188 -0.11 0.43 18.76
N ALA A 189 -0.51 -0.13 17.61
CA ALA A 189 0.39 -0.50 16.54
C ALA A 189 1.06 0.73 15.91
N GLU A 190 2.34 0.60 15.63
CA GLU A 190 3.12 1.59 14.89
C GLU A 190 3.88 0.91 13.75
N VAL A 191 3.92 1.57 12.58
CA VAL A 191 4.69 1.12 11.42
C VAL A 191 5.54 2.29 10.91
N VAL A 192 6.86 2.08 10.89
CA VAL A 192 7.83 3.09 10.44
C VAL A 192 8.66 2.52 9.30
N GLU A 193 8.72 3.21 8.16
CA GLU A 193 9.70 2.90 7.12
C GLU A 193 11.07 3.45 7.52
N THR A 194 11.95 2.59 8.03
CA THR A 194 13.29 2.97 8.53
C THR A 194 14.34 2.99 7.42
N LYS A 195 14.18 2.15 6.38
CA LYS A 195 15.01 2.14 5.17
C LYS A 195 14.14 2.20 3.93
N CYS A 196 14.58 2.94 2.91
CA CYS A 196 13.88 3.05 1.64
C CYS A 196 14.86 3.10 0.46
N HIS A 197 14.71 2.20 -0.49
CA HIS A 197 15.53 2.18 -1.70
C HIS A 197 15.46 3.51 -2.45
N CYS A 198 14.32 4.17 -2.46
CA CYS A 198 14.14 5.49 -3.07
C CYS A 198 14.94 6.61 -2.36
N ARG A 199 15.43 6.37 -1.14
CA ARG A 199 16.31 7.28 -0.38
C ARG A 199 17.80 6.89 -0.45
N GLY A 200 18.14 5.87 -1.25
CA GLY A 200 19.51 5.38 -1.42
C GLY A 200 19.86 4.19 -0.52
N ASP A 201 18.94 3.66 0.28
CA ASP A 201 19.14 2.42 1.00
C ASP A 201 19.09 1.23 0.04
N GLY A 202 19.79 0.14 0.35
CA GLY A 202 19.82 -1.06 -0.48
C GLY A 202 18.53 -1.89 -0.44
N VAL A 203 17.58 -1.52 0.44
CA VAL A 203 16.34 -2.27 0.71
C VAL A 203 15.30 -1.34 1.31
N CYS A 204 14.01 -1.62 1.12
CA CYS A 204 12.96 -1.00 1.93
C CYS A 204 12.70 -1.87 3.16
N THR A 205 12.68 -1.26 4.35
CA THR A 205 12.41 -1.94 5.61
C THR A 205 11.35 -1.17 6.40
N TYR A 206 10.35 -1.89 6.86
CA TYR A 206 9.35 -1.40 7.80
C TYR A 206 9.57 -2.05 9.16
N GLU A 207 9.75 -1.23 10.18
CA GLU A 207 9.73 -1.62 11.58
C GLU A 207 8.29 -1.50 12.09
N MET A 208 7.78 -2.57 12.67
CA MET A 208 6.41 -2.70 13.15
C MET A 208 6.46 -3.05 14.63
N THR A 209 5.73 -2.30 15.44
CA THR A 209 5.59 -2.54 16.89
C THR A 209 4.11 -2.58 17.27
N TRP A 210 3.79 -3.34 18.32
CA TRP A 210 2.44 -3.45 18.89
C TRP A 210 2.49 -3.92 20.34
N ALA A 211 1.39 -3.68 21.07
CA ALA A 211 1.16 -4.15 22.42
C ALA A 211 0.21 -5.36 22.42
#